data_d5d52d016e2d841e7f90aa2a5f9b3d65
#
_entry.id   d5d52d016e2d841e7f90aa2a5f9b3d65
#
_cell.length_a   1.000
_cell.length_b   1.000
_cell.length_c   1.000
_cell.angle_alpha   90.00
_cell.angle_beta   90.00
_cell.angle_gamma   90.00
#
_symmetry.space_group_name_H-M   'P 1'
#
loop_
_entity.id
_entity.type
_entity.pdbx_description
1 polymer ?
#
loop_
_entity_poly.entity_id
_entity_poly.type
_entity_poly.pdbx_seq_one_letter_code
_entity_poly.pdbx_strand_id
1 'polypeptide(L)'
;MIQTGIARTQLLVAAGLSALLASCAAGPQPAKPPVTGNPPVTAPQTGAIKYAATGHAAMDVWRADFSNRALEAGHDRALVESLLSGIEPLPLWLGSDMQVASTGISDQAEFAKPIWDYLKVPLGESRITNGRERMALKPGMYDDLEARYGVDRQVLVSIWGMETSYGAVIGNFDAANVLANMAVEGRRRTFAETELFAVMKMVERGDAERDDLLAGWAGAMGQTQFMPSSYLAYAEDFDGDGHKDVWKNEGDALASAANYLRKSGYAMGQPWGIEVAVPAGFDFGLADGNERRMDTWRAAGLVPITGGAFETGGADFSQLWLPAGAEGPKYLLFNNFKVFKTYNNADSYAFAVGMAGNAIMGERGPVTPWPTHLRPLSVADIKALQAGLNARGFSAGPVDGIPGRQTKLALQGFQKSRGLVADGYPTKEMLTLLNASGGVGVSSASDGPS
;
A
#
# COMPACT_ATOMS: atom_id res chain seq x y z
N MET A 1 18.57 -45.71 -12.08
CA MET A 1 19.40 -44.61 -11.58
C MET A 1 19.22 -43.44 -12.49
N ILE A 2 18.42 -42.49 -12.13
CA ILE A 2 18.37 -41.07 -12.45
C ILE A 2 17.04 -40.55 -11.93
N GLN A 3 17.02 -40.19 -10.67
CA GLN A 3 16.01 -39.34 -10.05
C GLN A 3 16.74 -38.53 -9.01
N THR A 4 16.96 -37.27 -9.28
CA THR A 4 17.17 -36.18 -8.30
C THR A 4 17.59 -34.94 -9.12
N GLY A 5 16.73 -33.95 -9.22
CA GLY A 5 17.13 -32.70 -9.83
C GLY A 5 16.02 -31.75 -10.31
N ILE A 6 14.82 -31.80 -9.71
CA ILE A 6 13.79 -30.79 -10.00
C ILE A 6 13.08 -30.42 -8.69
N ALA A 7 13.73 -29.66 -7.81
CA ALA A 7 13.08 -29.16 -6.60
C ALA A 7 13.74 -27.89 -6.02
N ARG A 8 14.46 -27.09 -6.80
CA ARG A 8 15.10 -25.87 -6.25
C ARG A 8 14.83 -24.56 -7.04
N THR A 9 14.04 -24.59 -8.08
CA THR A 9 13.86 -23.38 -8.94
C THR A 9 12.47 -22.73 -8.84
N GLN A 10 11.54 -23.26 -8.07
CA GLN A 10 10.19 -22.68 -7.94
C GLN A 10 9.96 -21.84 -6.68
N LEU A 11 10.92 -21.77 -5.75
CA LEU A 11 10.74 -21.02 -4.48
C LEU A 11 11.14 -19.53 -4.54
N LEU A 12 11.68 -19.04 -5.63
CA LEU A 12 12.21 -17.67 -5.71
C LEU A 12 11.31 -16.66 -6.44
N VAL A 13 10.17 -17.08 -6.98
CA VAL A 13 9.25 -16.17 -7.70
C VAL A 13 8.07 -15.69 -6.84
N ALA A 14 7.76 -16.38 -5.74
CA ALA A 14 6.61 -16.04 -4.88
C ALA A 14 6.93 -15.03 -3.76
N ALA A 15 8.20 -14.70 -3.52
CA ALA A 15 8.60 -13.84 -2.39
C ALA A 15 8.58 -12.32 -2.69
N GLY A 16 8.19 -11.92 -3.88
CA GLY A 16 8.31 -10.53 -4.33
C GLY A 16 7.06 -9.65 -4.26
N LEU A 17 5.90 -10.18 -3.85
CA LEU A 17 4.66 -9.42 -4.00
C LEU A 17 3.83 -9.17 -2.73
N SER A 18 4.26 -9.64 -1.58
CA SER A 18 3.48 -9.45 -0.33
C SER A 18 4.14 -8.47 0.63
N ALA A 19 4.68 -7.36 0.14
CA ALA A 19 5.23 -6.30 0.98
C ALA A 19 4.23 -5.15 1.16
N LEU A 20 3.00 -5.49 1.59
CA LEU A 20 1.96 -4.53 1.93
C LEU A 20 2.21 -3.94 3.31
N LEU A 21 2.83 -2.80 3.35
CA LEU A 21 2.90 -1.96 4.53
C LEU A 21 1.77 -0.92 4.45
N ALA A 22 0.59 -1.27 4.98
CA ALA A 22 -0.46 -0.30 5.21
C ALA A 22 0.08 0.84 6.09
N SER A 23 0.32 1.99 5.51
CA SER A 23 0.48 3.23 6.22
C SER A 23 -0.93 3.69 6.62
N CYS A 24 -1.41 3.25 7.78
CA CYS A 24 -2.63 3.80 8.36
C CYS A 24 -2.37 5.26 8.77
N ALA A 25 -2.69 6.19 7.89
CA ALA A 25 -3.01 7.54 8.32
C ALA A 25 -4.33 7.47 9.11
N ALA A 26 -4.34 7.92 10.37
CA ALA A 26 -5.53 7.97 11.20
C ALA A 26 -6.59 8.83 10.49
N GLY A 27 -7.62 8.18 9.98
CA GLY A 27 -8.87 8.83 9.57
C GLY A 27 -9.65 9.33 10.79
N PRO A 28 -10.61 10.24 10.64
CA PRO A 28 -11.39 10.76 11.77
C PRO A 28 -12.11 9.63 12.48
N GLN A 29 -11.91 9.53 13.80
CA GLN A 29 -12.58 8.54 14.65
C GLN A 29 -14.10 8.77 14.62
N PRO A 30 -14.89 7.72 14.38
CA PRO A 30 -16.34 7.80 14.58
C PRO A 30 -16.68 7.93 16.07
N ALA A 31 -17.70 8.72 16.37
CA ALA A 31 -18.19 8.96 17.72
C ALA A 31 -18.61 7.65 18.41
N LYS A 32 -18.20 7.49 19.67
CA LYS A 32 -18.52 6.35 20.53
C LYS A 32 -20.04 6.16 20.68
N PRO A 33 -20.58 4.95 20.44
CA PRO A 33 -21.94 4.62 20.87
C PRO A 33 -22.02 4.48 22.39
N PRO A 34 -23.19 4.71 23.02
CA PRO A 34 -23.32 4.61 24.46
C PRO A 34 -23.18 3.17 24.97
N VAL A 35 -22.32 3.02 25.97
CA VAL A 35 -22.04 1.74 26.64
C VAL A 35 -23.23 1.38 27.53
N THR A 36 -23.93 0.30 27.20
CA THR A 36 -24.87 -0.34 28.11
C THR A 36 -24.29 -1.67 28.58
N GLY A 37 -24.05 -1.74 29.88
CA GLY A 37 -23.84 -3.01 30.62
C GLY A 37 -22.40 -3.51 30.63
N ASN A 38 -21.68 -3.22 31.71
CA ASN A 38 -20.43 -3.90 32.05
C ASN A 38 -20.70 -5.37 32.43
N PRO A 39 -19.96 -6.35 31.81
CA PRO A 39 -19.84 -7.67 32.42
C PRO A 39 -19.07 -7.57 33.74
N PRO A 40 -19.24 -8.54 34.67
CA PRO A 40 -18.61 -8.49 35.99
C PRO A 40 -17.06 -8.42 35.81
N VAL A 41 -16.47 -7.41 36.42
CA VAL A 41 -15.02 -7.25 36.53
C VAL A 41 -14.49 -8.40 37.40
N THR A 42 -13.91 -9.41 36.80
CA THR A 42 -13.10 -10.41 37.50
C THR A 42 -11.92 -9.69 38.16
N ALA A 43 -11.64 -9.99 39.42
CA ALA A 43 -10.51 -9.41 40.16
C ALA A 43 -9.20 -9.57 39.38
N PRO A 44 -8.30 -8.58 39.38
CA PRO A 44 -7.04 -8.67 38.64
C PRO A 44 -6.25 -9.90 39.10
N GLN A 45 -5.91 -10.78 38.15
CA GLN A 45 -5.07 -11.94 38.40
C GLN A 45 -3.64 -11.44 38.64
N THR A 46 -3.29 -11.33 39.92
CA THR A 46 -2.00 -10.80 40.37
C THR A 46 -0.85 -11.78 40.12
N GLY A 47 0.14 -11.36 39.37
CA GLY A 47 1.42 -12.03 39.13
C GLY A 47 1.83 -11.98 37.66
N ALA A 48 3.11 -11.69 37.40
CA ALA A 48 3.66 -11.73 36.04
C ALA A 48 3.61 -13.15 35.47
N ILE A 49 3.27 -13.29 34.19
CA ILE A 49 3.34 -14.59 33.48
C ILE A 49 4.82 -14.94 33.28
N LYS A 50 5.18 -16.20 33.56
CA LYS A 50 6.54 -16.71 33.35
C LYS A 50 6.58 -17.50 32.05
N TYR A 51 7.43 -17.09 31.15
CA TYR A 51 7.65 -17.77 29.87
C TYR A 51 9.00 -18.49 29.87
N ALA A 52 9.12 -19.58 29.11
CA ALA A 52 10.41 -20.16 28.76
C ALA A 52 11.24 -19.12 27.95
N ALA A 53 12.55 -19.11 28.17
CA ALA A 53 13.40 -18.19 27.40
C ALA A 53 13.39 -18.56 25.91
N THR A 54 13.31 -17.53 25.04
CA THR A 54 13.37 -17.68 23.57
C THR A 54 14.79 -17.84 23.04
N GLY A 55 15.80 -17.57 23.88
CA GLY A 55 17.19 -17.43 23.45
C GLY A 55 17.53 -16.03 22.91
N HIS A 56 16.56 -15.11 22.83
CA HIS A 56 16.76 -13.73 22.38
C HIS A 56 16.37 -12.77 23.51
N ALA A 57 17.36 -12.22 24.20
CA ALA A 57 17.14 -11.43 25.43
C ALA A 57 16.17 -10.25 25.24
N ALA A 58 16.26 -9.51 24.13
CA ALA A 58 15.37 -8.37 23.89
C ALA A 58 13.91 -8.84 23.69
N MET A 59 13.69 -10.00 23.08
CA MET A 59 12.36 -10.59 22.93
C MET A 59 11.78 -11.02 24.27
N ASP A 60 12.57 -11.63 25.13
CA ASP A 60 12.14 -12.08 26.45
C ASP A 60 11.74 -10.88 27.33
N VAL A 61 12.52 -9.79 27.29
CA VAL A 61 12.20 -8.54 28.01
C VAL A 61 10.92 -7.89 27.43
N TRP A 62 10.84 -7.77 26.10
CA TRP A 62 9.66 -7.21 25.46
C TRP A 62 8.40 -8.03 25.75
N ARG A 63 8.48 -9.36 25.70
CA ARG A 63 7.35 -10.26 25.92
C ARG A 63 6.80 -10.13 27.35
N ALA A 64 7.68 -10.04 28.34
CA ALA A 64 7.28 -9.83 29.73
C ALA A 64 6.58 -8.47 29.92
N ASP A 65 7.13 -7.39 29.35
CA ASP A 65 6.54 -6.06 29.40
C ASP A 65 5.17 -6.01 28.68
N PHE A 66 5.11 -6.51 27.44
CA PHE A 66 3.88 -6.53 26.66
C PHE A 66 2.78 -7.37 27.32
N SER A 67 3.14 -8.52 27.90
CA SER A 67 2.24 -9.38 28.67
C SER A 67 1.59 -8.62 29.84
N ASN A 68 2.39 -7.89 30.63
CA ASN A 68 1.85 -7.08 31.74
C ASN A 68 0.88 -6.02 31.23
N ARG A 69 1.23 -5.30 30.15
CA ARG A 69 0.35 -4.30 29.54
C ARG A 69 -0.94 -4.90 28.96
N ALA A 70 -0.89 -6.12 28.44
CA ALA A 70 -2.09 -6.84 27.98
C ALA A 70 -3.03 -7.20 29.13
N LEU A 71 -2.47 -7.68 30.25
CA LEU A 71 -3.25 -7.94 31.46
C LEU A 71 -3.86 -6.66 32.07
N GLU A 72 -3.09 -5.56 32.09
CA GLU A 72 -3.57 -4.23 32.52
C GLU A 72 -4.67 -3.68 31.60
N ALA A 73 -4.62 -3.99 30.31
CA ALA A 73 -5.67 -3.65 29.33
C ALA A 73 -6.93 -4.51 29.47
N GLY A 74 -6.92 -5.53 30.35
CA GLY A 74 -8.08 -6.38 30.68
C GLY A 74 -8.21 -7.63 29.83
N HIS A 75 -7.18 -8.03 29.09
CA HIS A 75 -7.17 -9.31 28.38
C HIS A 75 -7.08 -10.49 29.32
N ASP A 76 -7.72 -11.60 28.96
CA ASP A 76 -7.70 -12.83 29.75
C ASP A 76 -6.27 -13.38 29.87
N ARG A 77 -5.93 -13.80 31.09
CA ARG A 77 -4.58 -14.29 31.39
C ARG A 77 -4.19 -15.53 30.58
N ALA A 78 -5.12 -16.49 30.47
CA ALA A 78 -4.83 -17.73 29.75
C ALA A 78 -4.64 -17.47 28.25
N LEU A 79 -5.40 -16.52 27.70
CA LEU A 79 -5.21 -16.06 26.33
C LEU A 79 -3.85 -15.40 26.13
N VAL A 80 -3.48 -14.43 27.00
CA VAL A 80 -2.18 -13.74 26.90
C VAL A 80 -1.04 -14.73 26.98
N GLU A 81 -1.11 -15.68 27.94
CA GLU A 81 -0.12 -16.74 28.10
C GLU A 81 -0.04 -17.65 26.87
N SER A 82 -1.17 -18.12 26.36
CA SER A 82 -1.24 -18.98 25.16
C SER A 82 -0.64 -18.29 23.92
N LEU A 83 -1.06 -17.05 23.64
CA LEU A 83 -0.57 -16.33 22.47
C LEU A 83 0.92 -15.98 22.54
N LEU A 84 1.42 -15.65 23.73
CA LEU A 84 2.81 -15.21 23.88
C LEU A 84 3.79 -16.35 24.18
N SER A 85 3.32 -17.53 24.60
CA SER A 85 4.18 -18.70 24.86
C SER A 85 4.83 -19.26 23.59
N GLY A 86 4.14 -19.20 22.45
CA GLY A 86 4.64 -19.71 21.17
C GLY A 86 5.45 -18.70 20.34
N ILE A 87 5.81 -17.56 20.94
CA ILE A 87 6.61 -16.57 20.23
C ILE A 87 8.07 -16.96 20.24
N GLU A 88 8.68 -16.95 19.06
CA GLU A 88 10.08 -17.28 18.83
C GLU A 88 10.76 -16.27 17.90
N PRO A 89 12.09 -16.08 18.02
CA PRO A 89 12.82 -15.19 17.13
C PRO A 89 12.76 -15.67 15.69
N LEU A 90 12.36 -14.79 14.78
CA LEU A 90 12.39 -15.03 13.34
C LEU A 90 13.64 -14.37 12.74
N PRO A 91 14.54 -15.15 12.09
CA PRO A 91 15.75 -14.59 11.45
C PRO A 91 15.45 -13.47 10.47
N LEU A 92 14.29 -13.52 9.81
CA LEU A 92 13.76 -12.49 8.91
C LEU A 92 13.70 -11.10 9.56
N TRP A 93 13.40 -11.03 10.86
CA TRP A 93 13.25 -9.77 11.61
C TRP A 93 14.43 -9.46 12.53
N LEU A 94 15.03 -10.48 13.14
CA LEU A 94 16.00 -10.34 14.22
C LEU A 94 17.37 -10.97 13.89
N GLY A 95 17.57 -11.50 12.69
CA GLY A 95 18.83 -12.11 12.25
C GLY A 95 19.87 -11.09 11.81
N SER A 96 21.14 -11.50 11.80
CA SER A 96 22.27 -10.73 11.26
C SER A 96 22.15 -10.49 9.75
N ASP A 97 21.41 -11.33 9.05
CA ASP A 97 21.17 -11.26 7.60
C ASP A 97 19.91 -10.45 7.27
N MET A 98 19.67 -9.38 7.99
CA MET A 98 18.47 -8.51 7.94
C MET A 98 18.21 -7.91 6.53
N GLN A 99 18.01 -8.71 5.51
CA GLN A 99 17.67 -8.18 4.18
C GLN A 99 16.25 -7.59 4.12
N VAL A 100 15.31 -8.08 4.91
CA VAL A 100 13.93 -7.57 4.90
C VAL A 100 13.75 -6.39 5.85
N ALA A 101 14.40 -6.41 7.00
CA ALA A 101 14.34 -5.30 7.95
C ALA A 101 15.17 -4.08 7.51
N SER A 102 16.17 -4.27 6.65
CA SER A 102 16.99 -3.19 6.09
C SER A 102 16.39 -2.57 4.83
N THR A 103 15.42 -3.24 4.17
CA THR A 103 14.73 -2.64 3.03
C THR A 103 13.84 -1.51 3.57
N GLY A 104 14.29 -0.29 3.40
CA GLY A 104 13.46 0.89 3.64
C GLY A 104 12.22 0.87 2.74
N ILE A 105 11.22 1.70 3.05
CA ILE A 105 10.04 1.89 2.18
C ILE A 105 10.48 2.17 0.73
N SER A 106 11.63 2.84 0.53
CA SER A 106 12.20 3.15 -0.77
C SER A 106 12.59 1.93 -1.61
N ASP A 107 12.82 0.77 -0.99
CA ASP A 107 13.27 -0.44 -1.69
C ASP A 107 12.10 -1.36 -2.08
N GLN A 108 10.89 -1.05 -1.64
CA GLN A 108 9.70 -1.78 -2.05
C GLN A 108 9.40 -1.53 -3.54
N ALA A 109 8.94 -2.57 -4.24
CA ALA A 109 8.76 -2.55 -5.70
C ALA A 109 7.88 -1.39 -6.19
N GLU A 110 6.86 -1.02 -5.41
CA GLU A 110 5.93 0.06 -5.69
C GLU A 110 6.55 1.46 -5.61
N PHE A 111 7.71 1.61 -4.94
CA PHE A 111 8.46 2.87 -4.84
C PHE A 111 9.77 2.85 -5.61
N ALA A 112 10.37 1.65 -5.77
CA ALA A 112 11.69 1.49 -6.38
C ALA A 112 11.64 1.33 -7.92
N LYS A 113 10.53 0.81 -8.47
CA LYS A 113 10.39 0.54 -9.91
C LYS A 113 9.65 1.67 -10.62
N PRO A 114 10.02 1.96 -11.90
CA PRO A 114 9.15 2.77 -12.74
C PRO A 114 7.78 2.09 -12.86
N ILE A 115 6.74 2.89 -13.00
CA ILE A 115 5.35 2.41 -13.01
C ILE A 115 5.12 1.30 -14.05
N TRP A 116 5.69 1.43 -15.25
CA TRP A 116 5.55 0.41 -16.32
C TRP A 116 6.23 -0.92 -16.02
N ASP A 117 7.29 -0.93 -15.19
CA ASP A 117 7.91 -2.17 -14.74
C ASP A 117 7.16 -2.80 -13.57
N TYR A 118 6.62 -1.98 -12.68
CA TYR A 118 5.74 -2.44 -11.60
C TYR A 118 4.49 -3.12 -12.16
N LEU A 119 3.86 -2.54 -13.18
CA LEU A 119 2.63 -3.05 -13.78
C LEU A 119 2.76 -4.40 -14.50
N LYS A 120 3.99 -4.83 -14.87
CA LYS A 120 4.19 -6.11 -15.57
C LYS A 120 3.62 -7.31 -14.82
N VAL A 121 3.66 -7.30 -13.50
CA VAL A 121 3.16 -8.40 -12.67
C VAL A 121 1.65 -8.29 -12.44
N PRO A 122 1.09 -7.17 -11.96
CA PRO A 122 -0.36 -6.99 -11.83
C PRO A 122 -1.14 -7.22 -13.12
N LEU A 123 -0.60 -6.80 -14.27
CA LEU A 123 -1.25 -6.90 -15.58
C LEU A 123 -0.79 -8.10 -16.39
N GLY A 124 -0.09 -9.05 -15.77
CA GLY A 124 0.31 -10.30 -16.44
C GLY A 124 -0.90 -11.10 -16.95
N GLU A 125 -0.79 -11.65 -18.16
CA GLU A 125 -1.88 -12.34 -18.85
C GLU A 125 -2.56 -13.42 -17.98
N SER A 126 -1.76 -14.24 -17.29
CA SER A 126 -2.31 -15.29 -16.43
C SER A 126 -3.14 -14.72 -15.28
N ARG A 127 -2.73 -13.58 -14.69
CA ARG A 127 -3.47 -12.93 -13.61
C ARG A 127 -4.81 -12.39 -14.12
N ILE A 128 -4.81 -11.72 -15.25
CA ILE A 128 -6.04 -11.17 -15.85
C ILE A 128 -6.99 -12.28 -16.26
N THR A 129 -6.49 -13.35 -16.87
CA THR A 129 -7.29 -14.52 -17.27
C THR A 129 -7.90 -15.21 -16.05
N ASN A 130 -7.10 -15.48 -15.01
CA ASN A 130 -7.61 -16.05 -13.76
C ASN A 130 -8.69 -15.18 -13.10
N GLY A 131 -8.53 -13.86 -13.14
CA GLY A 131 -9.54 -12.93 -12.61
C GLY A 131 -10.88 -13.04 -13.35
N ARG A 132 -10.85 -13.10 -14.67
CA ARG A 132 -12.05 -13.33 -15.49
C ARG A 132 -12.72 -14.65 -15.19
N GLU A 133 -11.93 -15.72 -15.09
CA GLU A 133 -12.43 -17.07 -14.78
C GLU A 133 -13.09 -17.10 -13.39
N ARG A 134 -12.49 -16.47 -12.37
CA ARG A 134 -13.08 -16.38 -11.01
C ARG A 134 -14.43 -15.68 -11.03
N MET A 135 -14.56 -14.56 -11.72
CA MET A 135 -15.85 -13.88 -11.87
C MET A 135 -16.89 -14.74 -12.59
N ALA A 136 -16.48 -15.45 -13.64
CA ALA A 136 -17.38 -16.29 -14.43
C ALA A 136 -17.87 -17.54 -13.68
N LEU A 137 -17.09 -18.05 -12.71
CA LEU A 137 -17.45 -19.24 -11.92
C LEU A 137 -18.58 -18.98 -10.92
N LYS A 138 -18.69 -17.77 -10.37
CA LYS A 138 -19.65 -17.43 -9.30
C LYS A 138 -20.38 -16.10 -9.56
N PRO A 139 -21.04 -15.91 -10.71
CA PRO A 139 -21.60 -14.61 -11.10
C PRO A 139 -22.60 -14.09 -10.06
N GLY A 140 -23.47 -14.95 -9.51
CA GLY A 140 -24.45 -14.56 -8.49
C GLY A 140 -23.81 -14.04 -7.19
N MET A 141 -22.68 -14.59 -6.76
CA MET A 141 -21.95 -14.08 -5.62
C MET A 141 -21.47 -12.64 -5.85
N TYR A 142 -20.95 -12.35 -7.04
CA TYR A 142 -20.51 -10.98 -7.37
C TYR A 142 -21.70 -10.02 -7.54
N ASP A 143 -22.84 -10.48 -8.06
CA ASP A 143 -24.07 -9.68 -8.11
C ASP A 143 -24.53 -9.29 -6.70
N ASP A 144 -24.47 -10.22 -5.75
CA ASP A 144 -24.82 -9.98 -4.35
C ASP A 144 -23.81 -9.05 -3.65
N LEU A 145 -22.51 -9.20 -3.93
CA LEU A 145 -21.48 -8.31 -3.37
C LEU A 145 -21.66 -6.87 -3.85
N GLU A 146 -21.89 -6.67 -5.14
CA GLU A 146 -22.18 -5.35 -5.71
C GLU A 146 -23.46 -4.76 -5.12
N ALA A 147 -24.52 -5.54 -5.01
CA ALA A 147 -25.80 -5.09 -4.46
C ALA A 147 -25.71 -4.72 -2.98
N ARG A 148 -24.97 -5.50 -2.16
CA ARG A 148 -24.85 -5.26 -0.70
C ARG A 148 -23.87 -4.14 -0.36
N TYR A 149 -22.76 -4.05 -1.09
CA TYR A 149 -21.66 -3.16 -0.69
C TYR A 149 -21.46 -1.98 -1.64
N GLY A 150 -22.03 -1.99 -2.85
CA GLY A 150 -21.85 -0.90 -3.82
C GLY A 150 -20.40 -0.76 -4.28
N VAL A 151 -19.70 -1.87 -4.50
CA VAL A 151 -18.32 -1.91 -4.97
C VAL A 151 -18.25 -2.78 -6.21
N ASP A 152 -17.69 -2.25 -7.28
CA ASP A 152 -17.60 -2.93 -8.56
C ASP A 152 -16.77 -4.22 -8.45
N ARG A 153 -17.28 -5.34 -8.97
CA ARG A 153 -16.69 -6.68 -8.88
C ARG A 153 -15.25 -6.77 -9.38
N GLN A 154 -14.93 -6.06 -10.46
CA GLN A 154 -13.58 -6.06 -11.00
C GLN A 154 -12.54 -5.45 -10.06
N VAL A 155 -12.94 -4.53 -9.20
CA VAL A 155 -12.06 -3.94 -8.17
C VAL A 155 -11.76 -4.99 -7.09
N LEU A 156 -12.78 -5.71 -6.62
CA LEU A 156 -12.62 -6.77 -5.63
C LEU A 156 -11.71 -7.89 -6.15
N VAL A 157 -11.96 -8.34 -7.38
CA VAL A 157 -11.16 -9.38 -8.04
C VAL A 157 -9.72 -8.90 -8.29
N SER A 158 -9.54 -7.63 -8.65
CA SER A 158 -8.22 -7.05 -8.85
C SER A 158 -7.41 -7.03 -7.54
N ILE A 159 -7.99 -6.54 -6.44
CA ILE A 159 -7.35 -6.56 -5.12
C ILE A 159 -7.00 -8.00 -4.74
N TRP A 160 -7.96 -8.93 -4.80
CA TRP A 160 -7.73 -10.33 -4.46
C TRP A 160 -6.59 -10.97 -5.28
N GLY A 161 -6.57 -10.67 -6.58
CA GLY A 161 -5.49 -11.09 -7.46
C GLY A 161 -4.13 -10.51 -7.10
N MET A 162 -4.09 -9.24 -6.71
CA MET A 162 -2.85 -8.56 -6.32
C MET A 162 -2.33 -9.06 -4.96
N GLU A 163 -3.22 -9.24 -3.98
CA GLU A 163 -2.83 -9.59 -2.63
C GLU A 163 -2.32 -11.02 -2.52
N THR A 164 -3.07 -11.98 -3.05
CA THR A 164 -2.79 -13.40 -2.80
C THR A 164 -2.85 -14.28 -4.05
N SER A 165 -2.88 -13.69 -5.24
CA SER A 165 -3.09 -14.45 -6.47
C SER A 165 -4.36 -15.32 -6.38
N TYR A 166 -5.47 -14.69 -5.96
CA TYR A 166 -6.78 -15.34 -5.79
C TYR A 166 -6.79 -16.43 -4.72
N GLY A 167 -6.21 -16.14 -3.56
CA GLY A 167 -6.14 -17.04 -2.42
C GLY A 167 -5.06 -18.12 -2.51
N ALA A 168 -4.26 -18.15 -3.58
CA ALA A 168 -3.23 -19.17 -3.76
C ALA A 168 -2.04 -19.00 -2.81
N VAL A 169 -1.77 -17.79 -2.31
CA VAL A 169 -0.63 -17.47 -1.44
C VAL A 169 -1.09 -16.52 -0.33
N ILE A 170 -1.65 -17.05 0.74
CA ILE A 170 -2.16 -16.26 1.88
C ILE A 170 -1.11 -16.02 2.98
N GLY A 171 0.10 -16.60 2.84
CA GLY A 171 1.11 -16.64 3.89
C GLY A 171 0.99 -17.86 4.78
N ASN A 172 2.07 -18.15 5.52
CA ASN A 172 2.18 -19.31 6.40
C ASN A 172 2.85 -18.98 7.72
N PHE A 173 2.96 -17.70 8.07
CA PHE A 173 3.49 -17.28 9.35
C PHE A 173 2.37 -17.18 10.38
N ASP A 174 2.67 -17.48 11.64
CA ASP A 174 1.82 -17.12 12.76
C ASP A 174 1.80 -15.58 12.92
N ALA A 175 0.63 -14.97 12.79
CA ALA A 175 0.46 -13.51 12.84
C ALA A 175 0.97 -12.94 14.17
N ALA A 176 0.71 -13.60 15.30
CA ALA A 176 1.17 -13.14 16.61
C ALA A 176 2.69 -13.16 16.68
N ASN A 177 3.33 -14.23 16.16
CA ASN A 177 4.80 -14.33 16.16
C ASN A 177 5.45 -13.28 15.27
N VAL A 178 4.94 -13.07 14.05
CA VAL A 178 5.46 -12.04 13.14
C VAL A 178 5.35 -10.64 13.75
N LEU A 179 4.20 -10.30 14.32
CA LEU A 179 3.96 -8.99 14.92
C LEU A 179 4.84 -8.78 16.16
N ALA A 180 5.06 -9.83 16.97
CA ALA A 180 5.98 -9.77 18.10
C ALA A 180 7.42 -9.49 17.64
N ASN A 181 7.90 -10.17 16.61
CA ASN A 181 9.22 -9.93 16.05
C ASN A 181 9.36 -8.51 15.49
N MET A 182 8.34 -7.99 14.80
CA MET A 182 8.29 -6.60 14.35
C MET A 182 8.34 -5.61 15.52
N ALA A 183 7.66 -5.90 16.62
CA ALA A 183 7.68 -5.07 17.81
C ALA A 183 9.07 -5.05 18.48
N VAL A 184 9.74 -6.18 18.53
CA VAL A 184 11.10 -6.33 19.09
C VAL A 184 12.15 -5.64 18.21
N GLU A 185 12.04 -5.75 16.89
CA GLU A 185 12.90 -5.01 15.94
C GLU A 185 12.81 -3.49 16.15
N GLY A 186 11.64 -2.98 16.49
CA GLY A 186 11.43 -1.68 17.10
C GLY A 186 11.05 -0.54 16.17
N ARG A 187 11.39 -0.54 14.88
CA ARG A 187 11.05 0.57 13.95
C ARG A 187 9.54 0.80 13.83
N ARG A 188 8.74 -0.25 13.95
CA ARG A 188 7.28 -0.21 13.88
C ARG A 188 6.63 -0.78 15.15
N ARG A 189 7.27 -0.64 16.29
CA ARG A 189 6.84 -1.24 17.56
C ARG A 189 5.38 -0.91 17.90
N THR A 190 5.03 0.36 17.93
CA THR A 190 3.66 0.79 18.27
C THR A 190 2.60 0.19 17.35
N PHE A 191 2.88 0.16 16.06
CA PHE A 191 2.01 -0.47 15.09
C PHE A 191 1.85 -1.96 15.37
N ALA A 192 2.95 -2.69 15.51
CA ALA A 192 2.93 -4.13 15.73
C ALA A 192 2.22 -4.52 17.04
N GLU A 193 2.44 -3.76 18.12
CA GLU A 193 1.75 -3.97 19.40
C GLU A 193 0.24 -3.66 19.29
N THR A 194 -0.16 -2.65 18.53
CA THR A 194 -1.58 -2.36 18.26
C THR A 194 -2.24 -3.54 17.54
N GLU A 195 -1.57 -4.10 16.54
CA GLU A 195 -2.07 -5.26 15.80
C GLU A 195 -2.10 -6.53 16.67
N LEU A 196 -1.15 -6.71 17.59
CA LEU A 196 -1.17 -7.81 18.58
C LEU A 196 -2.37 -7.70 19.52
N PHE A 197 -2.73 -6.52 19.99
CA PHE A 197 -3.96 -6.32 20.76
C PHE A 197 -5.20 -6.65 19.93
N ALA A 198 -5.18 -6.35 18.64
CA ALA A 198 -6.26 -6.75 17.74
C ALA A 198 -6.33 -8.28 17.57
N VAL A 199 -5.21 -8.97 17.45
CA VAL A 199 -5.14 -10.45 17.45
C VAL A 199 -5.75 -11.01 18.72
N MET A 200 -5.37 -10.51 19.91
CA MET A 200 -5.96 -10.95 21.18
C MET A 200 -7.48 -10.82 21.17
N LYS A 201 -7.97 -9.68 20.65
CA LYS A 201 -9.42 -9.41 20.57
C LYS A 201 -10.17 -10.31 19.59
N MET A 202 -9.52 -10.72 18.49
CA MET A 202 -10.10 -11.68 17.55
C MET A 202 -10.28 -13.05 18.24
N VAL A 203 -9.28 -13.52 18.96
CA VAL A 203 -9.36 -14.80 19.68
C VAL A 203 -10.37 -14.74 20.83
N GLU A 204 -10.43 -13.65 21.59
CA GLU A 204 -11.43 -13.43 22.66
C GLU A 204 -12.88 -13.47 22.15
N ARG A 205 -13.11 -13.03 20.92
CA ARG A 205 -14.44 -13.06 20.29
C ARG A 205 -14.78 -14.42 19.69
N GLY A 206 -13.81 -15.32 19.59
CA GLY A 206 -13.97 -16.57 18.86
C GLY A 206 -13.98 -16.36 17.33
N ASP A 207 -13.49 -15.22 16.85
CA ASP A 207 -13.42 -14.94 15.42
C ASP A 207 -12.40 -15.87 14.69
N ALA A 208 -11.36 -16.30 15.40
CA ALA A 208 -10.34 -17.25 14.93
C ALA A 208 -9.62 -17.91 16.12
N GLU A 209 -9.16 -19.14 15.92
CA GLU A 209 -8.19 -19.77 16.81
C GLU A 209 -6.76 -19.37 16.40
N ARG A 210 -5.78 -19.53 17.29
CA ARG A 210 -4.40 -19.15 16.99
C ARG A 210 -3.87 -19.83 15.73
N ASP A 211 -4.14 -21.12 15.58
CA ASP A 211 -3.64 -21.91 14.44
C ASP A 211 -4.24 -21.48 13.09
N ASP A 212 -5.37 -20.80 13.10
CA ASP A 212 -5.98 -20.21 11.90
C ASP A 212 -5.41 -18.83 11.54
N LEU A 213 -4.70 -18.15 12.47
CA LEU A 213 -4.15 -16.82 12.27
C LEU A 213 -2.90 -16.81 11.38
N LEU A 214 -3.05 -17.43 10.19
CA LEU A 214 -1.99 -17.44 9.18
C LEU A 214 -1.89 -16.09 8.48
N ALA A 215 -0.66 -15.61 8.37
CA ALA A 215 -0.37 -14.29 7.82
C ALA A 215 0.83 -14.30 6.87
N GLY A 216 0.99 -13.23 6.12
CA GLY A 216 2.23 -12.90 5.45
C GLY A 216 3.32 -12.47 6.45
N TRP A 217 4.52 -12.25 5.95
CA TRP A 217 5.70 -11.88 6.76
C TRP A 217 5.54 -10.57 7.55
N ALA A 218 4.58 -9.72 7.21
CA ALA A 218 4.28 -8.46 7.87
C ALA A 218 2.98 -8.49 8.71
N GLY A 219 2.37 -9.67 8.92
CA GLY A 219 1.19 -9.84 9.76
C GLY A 219 -0.15 -9.62 9.06
N ALA A 220 -0.17 -9.42 7.75
CA ALA A 220 -1.39 -9.31 6.95
C ALA A 220 -1.98 -10.70 6.69
N MET A 221 -3.30 -10.86 6.91
CA MET A 221 -3.98 -12.15 7.03
C MET A 221 -4.98 -12.40 5.89
N GLY A 222 -5.15 -13.68 5.56
CA GLY A 222 -6.21 -14.17 4.69
C GLY A 222 -6.06 -13.79 3.22
N GLN A 223 -7.09 -14.08 2.45
CA GLN A 223 -7.09 -13.93 0.99
C GLN A 223 -6.97 -12.49 0.50
N THR A 224 -7.42 -11.52 1.29
CA THR A 224 -7.37 -10.09 1.00
C THR A 224 -6.37 -9.32 1.86
N GLN A 225 -5.49 -10.04 2.57
CA GLN A 225 -4.36 -9.50 3.33
C GLN A 225 -4.76 -8.40 4.32
N PHE A 226 -5.76 -8.66 5.15
CA PHE A 226 -6.19 -7.76 6.20
C PHE A 226 -5.22 -7.75 7.39
N MET A 227 -4.91 -6.55 7.88
CA MET A 227 -4.33 -6.46 9.23
C MET A 227 -5.37 -6.85 10.28
N PRO A 228 -4.95 -7.37 11.45
CA PRO A 228 -5.90 -7.74 12.53
C PRO A 228 -6.88 -6.64 12.91
N SER A 229 -6.42 -5.40 13.01
CA SER A 229 -7.29 -4.24 13.27
C SER A 229 -8.31 -3.99 12.15
N SER A 230 -7.91 -4.20 10.89
CA SER A 230 -8.80 -4.11 9.73
C SER A 230 -9.83 -5.22 9.74
N TYR A 231 -9.44 -6.44 10.12
CA TYR A 231 -10.37 -7.55 10.32
C TYR A 231 -11.44 -7.19 11.34
N LEU A 232 -11.07 -6.72 12.52
CA LEU A 232 -12.01 -6.34 13.57
C LEU A 232 -12.99 -5.24 13.14
N ALA A 233 -12.57 -4.34 12.24
CA ALA A 233 -13.37 -3.20 11.80
C ALA A 233 -14.26 -3.51 10.59
N TYR A 234 -13.86 -4.43 9.73
CA TYR A 234 -14.45 -4.56 8.39
C TYR A 234 -14.83 -5.98 8.00
N ALA A 235 -14.37 -7.03 8.72
CA ALA A 235 -14.69 -8.41 8.33
C ALA A 235 -16.20 -8.68 8.36
N GLU A 236 -16.68 -9.38 7.34
CA GLU A 236 -18.08 -9.73 7.11
C GLU A 236 -18.25 -11.24 7.03
N ASP A 237 -19.35 -11.73 7.55
CA ASP A 237 -19.89 -13.07 7.36
C ASP A 237 -20.88 -12.98 6.18
N PHE A 238 -20.45 -13.40 5.00
CA PHE A 238 -21.21 -13.20 3.77
C PHE A 238 -22.27 -14.26 3.56
N ASP A 239 -21.96 -15.51 3.91
CA ASP A 239 -22.87 -16.65 3.73
C ASP A 239 -23.77 -16.90 4.97
N GLY A 240 -23.51 -16.22 6.08
CA GLY A 240 -24.37 -16.26 7.27
C GLY A 240 -24.15 -17.50 8.13
N ASP A 241 -22.99 -18.15 8.05
CA ASP A 241 -22.66 -19.33 8.84
C ASP A 241 -22.26 -19.02 10.30
N GLY A 242 -22.11 -17.73 10.64
CA GLY A 242 -21.73 -17.21 11.95
C GLY A 242 -20.24 -16.97 12.09
N HIS A 243 -19.43 -17.21 11.07
CA HIS A 243 -17.99 -17.02 11.03
C HIS A 243 -17.60 -15.97 9.99
N LYS A 244 -16.46 -15.34 10.16
CA LYS A 244 -15.89 -14.36 9.21
C LYS A 244 -14.58 -14.90 8.67
N ASP A 245 -14.66 -15.98 7.89
CA ASP A 245 -13.48 -16.73 7.45
C ASP A 245 -12.82 -16.09 6.22
N VAL A 246 -11.98 -15.10 6.45
CA VAL A 246 -11.21 -14.44 5.39
C VAL A 246 -10.08 -15.31 4.81
N TRP A 247 -9.78 -16.47 5.42
CA TRP A 247 -8.71 -17.38 4.96
C TRP A 247 -9.20 -18.41 3.96
N LYS A 248 -10.33 -19.06 4.23
CA LYS A 248 -10.83 -20.22 3.49
C LYS A 248 -12.11 -19.90 2.70
N ASN A 249 -12.90 -18.91 3.14
CA ASN A 249 -14.14 -18.49 2.49
C ASN A 249 -13.92 -17.30 1.55
N GLU A 250 -14.04 -17.52 0.24
CA GLU A 250 -13.92 -16.49 -0.80
C GLU A 250 -14.99 -15.39 -0.64
N GLY A 251 -16.22 -15.76 -0.27
CA GLY A 251 -17.33 -14.83 -0.08
C GLY A 251 -17.03 -13.86 1.06
N ASP A 252 -16.60 -14.35 2.22
CA ASP A 252 -16.27 -13.53 3.39
C ASP A 252 -15.09 -12.62 3.11
N ALA A 253 -14.04 -13.15 2.46
CA ALA A 253 -12.86 -12.39 2.12
C ALA A 253 -13.19 -11.20 1.19
N LEU A 254 -13.98 -11.46 0.14
CA LEU A 254 -14.38 -10.42 -0.82
C LEU A 254 -15.42 -9.45 -0.22
N ALA A 255 -16.36 -9.92 0.59
CA ALA A 255 -17.31 -9.08 1.30
C ALA A 255 -16.62 -8.17 2.30
N SER A 256 -15.62 -8.67 3.01
CA SER A 256 -14.80 -7.89 3.94
C SER A 256 -14.04 -6.79 3.19
N ALA A 257 -13.40 -7.10 2.06
CA ALA A 257 -12.75 -6.11 1.21
C ALA A 257 -13.76 -5.07 0.66
N ALA A 258 -14.94 -5.52 0.22
CA ALA A 258 -16.00 -4.64 -0.25
C ALA A 258 -16.49 -3.69 0.85
N ASN A 259 -16.72 -4.21 2.08
CA ASN A 259 -17.12 -3.39 3.23
C ASN A 259 -16.04 -2.37 3.60
N TYR A 260 -14.75 -2.76 3.54
CA TYR A 260 -13.64 -1.82 3.75
C TYR A 260 -13.65 -0.68 2.73
N LEU A 261 -13.73 -1.00 1.43
CA LEU A 261 -13.77 0.00 0.37
C LEU A 261 -15.01 0.91 0.47
N ARG A 262 -16.19 0.34 0.73
CA ARG A 262 -17.43 1.08 0.95
C ARG A 262 -17.29 2.07 2.11
N LYS A 263 -16.80 1.62 3.26
CA LYS A 263 -16.59 2.48 4.44
C LYS A 263 -15.49 3.52 4.22
N SER A 264 -14.57 3.26 3.29
CA SER A 264 -13.56 4.23 2.85
C SER A 264 -14.07 5.24 1.81
N GLY A 265 -15.35 5.15 1.41
CA GLY A 265 -15.98 6.12 0.52
C GLY A 265 -15.94 5.74 -0.97
N TYR A 266 -15.83 4.44 -1.29
CA TYR A 266 -15.95 3.97 -2.66
C TYR A 266 -17.32 4.36 -3.26
N ALA A 267 -17.31 4.87 -4.47
CA ALA A 267 -18.50 5.25 -5.22
C ALA A 267 -18.63 4.39 -6.47
N MET A 268 -19.54 3.40 -6.43
CA MET A 268 -19.82 2.50 -7.55
C MET A 268 -20.22 3.29 -8.80
N GLY A 269 -19.72 2.89 -9.95
CA GLY A 269 -20.00 3.54 -11.23
C GLY A 269 -19.22 4.84 -11.48
N GLN A 270 -18.43 5.33 -10.49
CA GLN A 270 -17.48 6.40 -10.74
C GLN A 270 -16.12 5.84 -11.16
N PRO A 271 -15.44 6.46 -12.14
CA PRO A 271 -14.12 6.01 -12.53
C PRO A 271 -13.11 6.24 -11.39
N TRP A 272 -12.07 5.42 -11.33
CA TRP A 272 -10.90 5.67 -10.51
C TRP A 272 -9.94 6.66 -11.20
N GLY A 273 -9.87 6.60 -12.54
CA GLY A 273 -9.01 7.43 -13.37
C GLY A 273 -9.43 7.43 -14.83
N ILE A 274 -9.18 8.53 -15.52
CA ILE A 274 -9.42 8.69 -16.96
C ILE A 274 -8.12 9.17 -17.60
N GLU A 275 -7.61 8.45 -18.61
CA GLU A 275 -6.47 8.93 -19.39
C GLU A 275 -6.86 10.11 -20.26
N VAL A 276 -6.02 11.16 -20.27
CA VAL A 276 -6.32 12.42 -20.93
C VAL A 276 -5.23 12.86 -21.90
N ALA A 277 -5.66 13.52 -22.97
CA ALA A 277 -4.82 14.35 -23.80
C ALA A 277 -4.81 15.78 -23.27
N VAL A 278 -3.67 16.46 -23.40
CA VAL A 278 -3.49 17.87 -23.04
C VAL A 278 -3.13 18.68 -24.28
N PRO A 279 -3.53 19.98 -24.36
CA PRO A 279 -3.20 20.82 -25.51
C PRO A 279 -1.69 21.16 -25.57
N ALA A 280 -1.25 21.63 -26.73
CA ALA A 280 0.11 22.17 -26.88
C ALA A 280 0.30 23.35 -25.93
N GLY A 281 1.45 23.43 -25.26
CA GLY A 281 1.76 24.48 -24.29
C GLY A 281 1.03 24.36 -22.95
N PHE A 282 0.47 23.19 -22.65
CA PHE A 282 -0.19 22.92 -21.36
C PHE A 282 0.74 23.20 -20.16
N ASP A 283 0.21 23.88 -19.15
CA ASP A 283 0.94 24.10 -17.89
C ASP A 283 0.91 22.85 -16.99
N PHE A 284 1.96 22.05 -17.07
CA PHE A 284 2.13 20.88 -16.22
C PHE A 284 2.28 21.21 -14.72
N GLY A 285 2.48 22.48 -14.36
CA GLY A 285 2.41 22.92 -12.97
C GLY A 285 1.05 22.64 -12.30
N LEU A 286 0.00 22.42 -13.10
CA LEU A 286 -1.32 21.97 -12.61
C LEU A 286 -1.32 20.52 -12.07
N ALA A 287 -0.30 19.72 -12.35
CA ALA A 287 -0.10 18.40 -11.74
C ALA A 287 0.55 18.51 -10.35
N ASP A 288 0.04 19.38 -9.50
CA ASP A 288 0.56 19.76 -8.19
C ASP A 288 -0.01 18.92 -7.02
N GLY A 289 -0.82 17.93 -7.34
CA GLY A 289 -1.48 17.07 -6.35
C GLY A 289 -2.76 17.68 -5.75
N ASN A 290 -3.23 18.82 -6.25
CA ASN A 290 -4.49 19.40 -5.83
C ASN A 290 -5.66 18.92 -6.70
N GLU A 291 -6.79 18.68 -6.05
CA GLU A 291 -8.04 18.42 -6.77
C GLU A 291 -8.61 19.71 -7.33
N ARG A 292 -9.18 19.59 -8.50
CA ARG A 292 -9.91 20.67 -9.18
C ARG A 292 -11.21 20.14 -9.74
N ARG A 293 -12.17 21.05 -9.92
CA ARG A 293 -13.45 20.73 -10.57
C ARG A 293 -13.22 20.34 -12.03
N MET A 294 -14.04 19.44 -12.53
CA MET A 294 -13.97 18.98 -13.92
C MET A 294 -14.06 20.12 -14.94
N ASP A 295 -14.80 21.19 -14.61
CA ASP A 295 -14.88 22.38 -15.47
C ASP A 295 -13.54 23.09 -15.61
N THR A 296 -12.71 23.12 -14.56
CA THR A 296 -11.34 23.65 -14.63
C THR A 296 -10.48 22.86 -15.62
N TRP A 297 -10.59 21.54 -15.63
CA TRP A 297 -9.85 20.68 -16.55
C TRP A 297 -10.32 20.85 -18.00
N ARG A 298 -11.64 20.94 -18.22
CA ARG A 298 -12.21 21.24 -19.53
C ARG A 298 -11.74 22.62 -20.04
N ALA A 299 -11.77 23.64 -19.18
CA ALA A 299 -11.29 24.99 -19.53
C ALA A 299 -9.79 25.02 -19.81
N ALA A 300 -8.99 24.15 -19.15
CA ALA A 300 -7.58 23.96 -19.45
C ALA A 300 -7.32 23.15 -20.74
N GLY A 301 -8.37 22.74 -21.45
CA GLY A 301 -8.29 22.03 -22.73
C GLY A 301 -8.03 20.53 -22.62
N LEU A 302 -8.21 19.92 -21.46
CA LEU A 302 -8.09 18.47 -21.31
C LEU A 302 -9.30 17.78 -21.95
N VAL A 303 -9.02 16.68 -22.64
CA VAL A 303 -10.05 15.79 -23.22
C VAL A 303 -9.68 14.34 -22.90
N PRO A 304 -10.67 13.42 -22.81
CA PRO A 304 -10.36 12.00 -22.75
C PRO A 304 -9.46 11.58 -23.92
N ILE A 305 -8.46 10.75 -23.68
CA ILE A 305 -7.52 10.32 -24.74
C ILE A 305 -8.24 9.59 -25.89
N THR A 306 -9.38 8.96 -25.60
CA THR A 306 -10.24 8.28 -26.57
C THR A 306 -11.18 9.23 -27.33
N GLY A 307 -11.15 10.52 -27.00
CA GLY A 307 -12.11 11.52 -27.49
C GLY A 307 -13.46 11.49 -26.76
N GLY A 308 -14.37 12.36 -27.17
CA GLY A 308 -15.70 12.44 -26.59
C GLY A 308 -15.79 13.24 -25.29
N ALA A 309 -16.84 13.02 -24.51
CA ALA A 309 -17.06 13.68 -23.23
C ALA A 309 -16.41 12.85 -22.08
N PHE A 310 -16.15 13.53 -20.96
CA PHE A 310 -15.74 12.83 -19.74
C PHE A 310 -16.91 12.07 -19.13
N GLU A 311 -16.79 10.76 -19.04
CA GLU A 311 -17.73 9.88 -18.36
C GLU A 311 -17.30 9.73 -16.89
N THR A 312 -17.75 10.68 -16.05
CA THR A 312 -17.29 10.77 -14.66
C THR A 312 -18.20 10.05 -13.66
N GLY A 313 -19.33 9.46 -14.11
CA GLY A 313 -20.30 8.88 -13.19
C GLY A 313 -20.84 9.86 -12.14
N GLY A 314 -20.84 11.18 -12.44
CA GLY A 314 -21.25 12.25 -11.52
C GLY A 314 -20.13 12.76 -10.62
N ALA A 315 -18.88 12.29 -10.77
CA ALA A 315 -17.75 12.83 -10.02
C ALA A 315 -17.37 14.24 -10.54
N ASP A 316 -17.34 15.21 -9.65
CA ASP A 316 -17.09 16.63 -9.97
C ASP A 316 -15.63 17.05 -9.81
N PHE A 317 -14.84 16.31 -9.05
CA PHE A 317 -13.46 16.66 -8.73
C PHE A 317 -12.50 15.56 -9.15
N SER A 318 -11.34 15.97 -9.63
CA SER A 318 -10.24 15.07 -9.96
C SER A 318 -8.89 15.79 -9.83
N GLN A 319 -7.84 14.99 -9.77
CA GLN A 319 -6.46 15.42 -9.68
C GLN A 319 -5.70 14.99 -10.94
N LEU A 320 -4.95 15.89 -11.56
CA LEU A 320 -4.05 15.50 -12.65
C LEU A 320 -2.81 14.79 -12.09
N TRP A 321 -2.52 13.63 -12.65
CA TRP A 321 -1.37 12.80 -12.27
C TRP A 321 -0.56 12.39 -13.49
N LEU A 322 0.76 12.49 -13.36
CA LEU A 322 1.75 12.19 -14.39
C LEU A 322 2.63 11.05 -13.89
N PRO A 323 2.26 9.77 -14.07
CA PRO A 323 3.01 8.62 -13.59
C PRO A 323 4.41 8.48 -14.18
N ALA A 324 4.62 9.06 -15.38
CA ALA A 324 5.86 8.98 -16.12
C ALA A 324 6.21 10.34 -16.77
N GLY A 325 5.87 11.43 -16.11
CA GLY A 325 6.13 12.79 -16.61
C GLY A 325 5.27 13.19 -17.80
N ALA A 326 5.65 14.28 -18.44
CA ALA A 326 4.91 14.86 -19.57
C ALA A 326 4.92 13.96 -20.83
N GLU A 327 5.89 13.10 -20.99
CA GLU A 327 6.00 12.19 -22.14
C GLU A 327 5.07 10.98 -22.03
N GLY A 328 4.79 10.53 -20.80
CA GLY A 328 3.99 9.35 -20.55
C GLY A 328 2.47 9.60 -20.52
N PRO A 329 1.69 8.56 -20.22
CA PRO A 329 0.25 8.68 -19.98
C PRO A 329 -0.07 9.69 -18.89
N LYS A 330 -1.17 10.41 -19.03
CA LYS A 330 -1.65 11.41 -18.09
C LYS A 330 -3.04 11.02 -17.64
N TYR A 331 -3.30 11.09 -16.34
CA TYR A 331 -4.59 10.68 -15.80
C TYR A 331 -5.24 11.79 -14.97
N LEU A 332 -6.52 11.97 -15.13
CA LEU A 332 -7.36 12.57 -14.10
C LEU A 332 -7.76 11.46 -13.14
N LEU A 333 -7.31 11.54 -11.89
CA LEU A 333 -7.60 10.60 -10.82
C LEU A 333 -8.79 11.10 -10.00
N PHE A 334 -9.73 10.19 -9.72
CA PHE A 334 -10.98 10.48 -9.01
C PHE A 334 -10.95 9.89 -7.57
N ASN A 335 -12.05 10.06 -6.85
CA ASN A 335 -12.14 9.60 -5.46
C ASN A 335 -11.83 8.11 -5.28
N ASN A 336 -12.29 7.25 -6.18
CA ASN A 336 -12.04 5.80 -6.08
C ASN A 336 -10.54 5.44 -6.09
N PHE A 337 -9.70 6.21 -6.77
CA PHE A 337 -8.25 6.06 -6.68
C PHE A 337 -7.73 6.30 -5.25
N LYS A 338 -8.24 7.32 -4.55
CA LYS A 338 -7.88 7.57 -3.16
C LYS A 338 -8.36 6.46 -2.24
N VAL A 339 -9.53 5.90 -2.53
CA VAL A 339 -10.06 4.75 -1.79
C VAL A 339 -9.14 3.54 -1.95
N PHE A 340 -8.62 3.27 -3.17
CA PHE A 340 -7.62 2.20 -3.34
C PHE A 340 -6.35 2.46 -2.50
N LYS A 341 -5.95 3.72 -2.35
CA LYS A 341 -4.82 4.08 -1.49
C LYS A 341 -5.07 3.85 0.00
N THR A 342 -6.29 3.71 0.45
CA THR A 342 -6.56 3.31 1.85
C THR A 342 -6.18 1.85 2.09
N TYR A 343 -6.27 1.03 1.05
CA TYR A 343 -5.82 -0.37 1.10
C TYR A 343 -4.29 -0.48 1.12
N ASN A 344 -3.62 0.22 0.22
CA ASN A 344 -2.16 0.39 0.21
C ASN A 344 -1.82 1.80 -0.30
N ASN A 345 -1.11 2.57 0.53
CA ASN A 345 -0.84 3.99 0.27
C ASN A 345 0.27 4.25 -0.79
N ALA A 346 0.40 3.38 -1.79
CA ALA A 346 1.28 3.59 -2.93
C ALA A 346 0.47 3.96 -4.18
N ASP A 347 0.86 5.02 -4.89
CA ASP A 347 0.19 5.42 -6.13
C ASP A 347 0.26 4.32 -7.20
N SER A 348 1.38 3.60 -7.29
CA SER A 348 1.55 2.47 -8.21
C SER A 348 0.63 1.28 -7.89
N TYR A 349 0.40 1.00 -6.60
CA TYR A 349 -0.57 -0.01 -6.19
C TYR A 349 -1.99 0.38 -6.59
N ALA A 350 -2.43 1.58 -6.20
CA ALA A 350 -3.78 2.05 -6.50
C ALA A 350 -4.03 2.09 -8.02
N PHE A 351 -3.03 2.52 -8.79
CA PHE A 351 -3.07 2.51 -10.23
C PHE A 351 -3.16 1.10 -10.81
N ALA A 352 -2.39 0.16 -10.26
CA ALA A 352 -2.43 -1.24 -10.68
C ALA A 352 -3.79 -1.90 -10.37
N VAL A 353 -4.40 -1.61 -9.22
CA VAL A 353 -5.77 -2.07 -8.89
C VAL A 353 -6.75 -1.62 -9.96
N GLY A 354 -6.75 -0.33 -10.30
CA GLY A 354 -7.63 0.21 -11.33
C GLY A 354 -7.37 -0.39 -12.70
N MET A 355 -6.10 -0.44 -13.11
CA MET A 355 -5.71 -0.98 -14.42
C MET A 355 -6.00 -2.48 -14.56
N ALA A 356 -5.78 -3.28 -13.51
CA ALA A 356 -6.07 -4.70 -13.53
C ALA A 356 -7.59 -4.94 -13.56
N GLY A 357 -8.37 -4.17 -12.81
CA GLY A 357 -9.83 -4.19 -12.88
C GLY A 357 -10.34 -3.93 -14.31
N ASN A 358 -9.86 -2.85 -14.93
CA ASN A 358 -10.19 -2.51 -16.32
C ASN A 358 -9.78 -3.64 -17.29
N ALA A 359 -8.58 -4.19 -17.14
CA ALA A 359 -8.09 -5.30 -17.98
C ALA A 359 -8.92 -6.58 -17.80
N ILE A 360 -9.35 -6.90 -16.57
CA ILE A 360 -10.26 -8.02 -16.29
C ILE A 360 -11.58 -7.84 -17.05
N MET A 361 -12.11 -6.61 -17.13
CA MET A 361 -13.32 -6.30 -17.90
C MET A 361 -13.08 -6.22 -19.42
N GLY A 362 -11.85 -6.42 -19.88
CA GLY A 362 -11.52 -6.44 -21.31
C GLY A 362 -11.06 -5.09 -21.87
N GLU A 363 -10.89 -4.09 -21.04
CA GLU A 363 -10.37 -2.80 -21.47
C GLU A 363 -8.87 -2.91 -21.80
N ARG A 364 -8.41 -2.03 -22.66
CA ARG A 364 -6.99 -1.95 -23.05
C ARG A 364 -6.21 -1.13 -22.04
N GLY A 365 -4.91 -1.35 -22.00
CA GLY A 365 -3.98 -0.51 -21.26
C GLY A 365 -3.93 0.94 -21.77
N PRO A 366 -3.00 1.76 -21.23
CA PRO A 366 -2.88 3.16 -21.62
C PRO A 366 -2.74 3.31 -23.14
N VAL A 367 -3.40 4.32 -23.70
CA VAL A 367 -3.29 4.68 -25.13
C VAL A 367 -1.95 5.33 -25.41
N THR A 368 -1.51 6.24 -24.51
CA THR A 368 -0.20 6.87 -24.58
C THR A 368 0.89 5.84 -24.22
N PRO A 369 1.89 5.61 -25.08
CA PRO A 369 2.98 4.70 -24.76
C PRO A 369 3.77 5.13 -23.52
N TRP A 370 4.28 4.17 -22.77
CA TRP A 370 5.21 4.44 -21.66
C TRP A 370 6.57 4.89 -22.22
N PRO A 371 7.20 5.93 -21.62
CA PRO A 371 8.52 6.40 -22.04
C PRO A 371 9.62 5.48 -21.48
N THR A 372 9.69 4.24 -21.95
CA THR A 372 10.60 3.19 -21.44
C THR A 372 12.09 3.48 -21.68
N HIS A 373 12.41 4.50 -22.47
CA HIS A 373 13.77 5.01 -22.63
C HIS A 373 14.24 5.82 -21.41
N LEU A 374 13.31 6.38 -20.62
CA LEU A 374 13.65 7.07 -19.37
C LEU A 374 14.11 6.05 -18.34
N ARG A 375 15.32 6.25 -17.84
CA ARG A 375 15.85 5.39 -16.78
C ARG A 375 15.41 5.92 -15.41
N PRO A 376 14.88 5.07 -14.53
CA PRO A 376 14.55 5.48 -13.18
C PRO A 376 15.81 5.93 -12.44
N LEU A 377 15.64 6.89 -11.54
CA LEU A 377 16.69 7.26 -10.61
C LEU A 377 16.77 6.21 -9.48
N SER A 378 18.00 5.88 -9.07
CA SER A 378 18.23 5.10 -7.87
C SER A 378 17.85 5.91 -6.62
N VAL A 379 17.67 5.23 -5.48
CA VAL A 379 17.45 5.90 -4.18
C VAL A 379 18.57 6.93 -3.90
N ALA A 380 19.81 6.59 -4.21
CA ALA A 380 20.94 7.51 -4.06
C ALA A 380 20.82 8.75 -4.98
N ASP A 381 20.37 8.55 -6.24
CA ASP A 381 20.12 9.65 -7.18
C ASP A 381 18.99 10.56 -6.71
N ILE A 382 17.89 9.99 -6.17
CA ILE A 382 16.78 10.78 -5.62
C ILE A 382 17.26 11.59 -4.41
N LYS A 383 18.05 11.00 -3.51
CA LYS A 383 18.67 11.75 -2.39
C LYS A 383 19.54 12.89 -2.90
N ALA A 384 20.36 12.66 -3.90
CA ALA A 384 21.18 13.71 -4.51
C ALA A 384 20.31 14.80 -5.16
N LEU A 385 19.23 14.44 -5.84
CA LEU A 385 18.27 15.38 -6.41
C LEU A 385 17.60 16.24 -5.32
N GLN A 386 17.08 15.61 -4.24
CA GLN A 386 16.46 16.30 -3.11
C GLN A 386 17.43 17.27 -2.45
N ALA A 387 18.67 16.83 -2.16
CA ALA A 387 19.71 17.67 -1.58
C ALA A 387 20.06 18.85 -2.50
N GLY A 388 20.23 18.59 -3.79
CA GLY A 388 20.54 19.61 -4.78
C GLY A 388 19.43 20.65 -4.96
N LEU A 389 18.16 20.25 -4.92
CA LEU A 389 17.01 21.15 -4.95
C LEU A 389 16.94 22.00 -3.68
N ASN A 390 17.09 21.38 -2.49
CA ASN A 390 17.09 22.10 -1.21
C ASN A 390 18.21 23.13 -1.13
N ALA A 391 19.42 22.79 -1.57
CA ALA A 391 20.55 23.72 -1.61
C ALA A 391 20.33 24.95 -2.50
N ARG A 392 19.36 24.88 -3.44
CA ARG A 392 18.98 25.99 -4.35
C ARG A 392 17.69 26.70 -3.94
N GLY A 393 17.17 26.40 -2.76
CA GLY A 393 15.95 27.03 -2.22
C GLY A 393 14.63 26.44 -2.74
N PHE A 394 14.67 25.32 -3.49
CA PHE A 394 13.47 24.61 -3.90
C PHE A 394 13.13 23.57 -2.83
N SER A 395 12.21 23.83 -1.94
CA SER A 395 11.88 22.99 -0.78
C SER A 395 11.44 21.57 -1.14
N ALA A 396 12.39 20.67 -1.43
CA ALA A 396 12.14 19.28 -1.85
C ALA A 396 11.74 18.34 -0.69
N GLY A 397 11.72 18.83 0.54
CA GLY A 397 11.45 18.03 1.73
C GLY A 397 12.69 17.31 2.25
N PRO A 398 12.51 16.24 3.06
CA PRO A 398 13.63 15.47 3.61
C PRO A 398 14.40 14.75 2.49
N VAL A 399 15.70 14.52 2.74
CA VAL A 399 16.57 13.77 1.82
C VAL A 399 16.45 12.28 2.15
N ASP A 400 15.31 11.69 1.83
CA ASP A 400 14.95 10.31 2.17
C ASP A 400 15.06 9.32 0.99
N GLY A 401 15.15 9.83 -0.25
CA GLY A 401 15.20 9.02 -1.46
C GLY A 401 13.82 8.64 -2.02
N ILE A 402 12.74 9.24 -1.50
CA ILE A 402 11.37 9.04 -1.96
C ILE A 402 10.91 10.29 -2.72
N PRO A 403 10.62 10.22 -4.03
CA PRO A 403 10.19 11.37 -4.83
C PRO A 403 8.71 11.69 -4.56
N GLY A 404 8.39 12.07 -3.32
CA GLY A 404 7.05 12.46 -2.89
C GLY A 404 6.59 13.79 -3.47
N ARG A 405 5.41 14.25 -3.03
CA ARG A 405 4.79 15.50 -3.52
C ARG A 405 5.73 16.71 -3.40
N GLN A 406 6.42 16.89 -2.27
CA GLN A 406 7.33 18.02 -2.08
C GLN A 406 8.49 17.99 -3.08
N THR A 407 9.10 16.82 -3.30
CA THR A 407 10.17 16.65 -4.28
C THR A 407 9.69 16.97 -5.70
N LYS A 408 8.48 16.51 -6.08
CA LYS A 408 7.89 16.81 -7.38
C LYS A 408 7.65 18.31 -7.58
N LEU A 409 7.05 18.99 -6.60
CA LEU A 409 6.81 20.43 -6.66
C LEU A 409 8.11 21.25 -6.73
N ALA A 410 9.11 20.86 -5.94
CA ALA A 410 10.43 21.50 -5.99
C ALA A 410 11.09 21.33 -7.35
N LEU A 411 10.99 20.13 -7.95
CA LEU A 411 11.52 19.86 -9.29
C LEU A 411 10.76 20.67 -10.36
N GLN A 412 9.42 20.78 -10.28
CA GLN A 412 8.63 21.65 -11.16
C GLN A 412 9.12 23.11 -11.07
N GLY A 413 9.35 23.62 -9.86
CA GLY A 413 9.90 24.96 -9.66
C GLY A 413 11.27 25.14 -10.30
N PHE A 414 12.15 24.16 -10.15
CA PHE A 414 13.47 24.15 -10.79
C PHE A 414 13.35 24.11 -12.33
N GLN A 415 12.56 23.18 -12.88
CA GLN A 415 12.31 23.08 -14.33
C GLN A 415 11.80 24.40 -14.90
N LYS A 416 10.79 25.00 -14.25
CA LYS A 416 10.23 26.30 -14.65
C LYS A 416 11.28 27.41 -14.64
N SER A 417 12.16 27.46 -13.63
CA SER A 417 13.25 28.44 -13.56
C SER A 417 14.27 28.32 -14.70
N ARG A 418 14.28 27.15 -15.38
CA ARG A 418 15.14 26.84 -16.52
C ARG A 418 14.43 26.89 -17.87
N GLY A 419 13.15 27.28 -17.91
CA GLY A 419 12.35 27.30 -19.13
C GLY A 419 12.06 25.92 -19.70
N LEU A 420 12.12 24.85 -18.84
CA LEU A 420 11.84 23.47 -19.21
C LEU A 420 10.35 23.15 -18.95
N VAL A 421 9.89 22.03 -19.53
CA VAL A 421 8.59 21.45 -19.19
C VAL A 421 8.57 21.13 -17.70
N ALA A 422 7.67 21.76 -16.95
CA ALA A 422 7.65 21.67 -15.49
C ALA A 422 6.71 20.55 -15.02
N ASP A 423 7.06 19.30 -15.35
CA ASP A 423 6.27 18.10 -15.04
C ASP A 423 6.60 17.47 -13.66
N GLY A 424 7.71 17.88 -13.06
CA GLY A 424 8.18 17.36 -11.77
C GLY A 424 8.66 15.91 -11.83
N TYR A 425 8.89 15.35 -13.02
CA TYR A 425 9.35 13.97 -13.15
C TYR A 425 10.88 13.88 -13.01
N PRO A 426 11.41 13.06 -12.07
CA PRO A 426 12.84 12.99 -11.80
C PRO A 426 13.55 12.11 -12.83
N THR A 427 14.45 12.69 -13.63
CA THR A 427 15.26 11.98 -14.62
C THR A 427 16.76 12.19 -14.38
N LYS A 428 17.59 11.36 -15.01
CA LYS A 428 19.07 11.52 -14.99
C LYS A 428 19.50 12.87 -15.57
N GLU A 429 18.81 13.34 -16.60
CA GLU A 429 19.05 14.64 -17.23
C GLU A 429 18.80 15.77 -16.23
N MET A 430 17.72 15.69 -15.45
CA MET A 430 17.41 16.68 -14.42
C MET A 430 18.46 16.70 -13.32
N LEU A 431 18.93 15.54 -12.87
CA LEU A 431 19.99 15.43 -11.88
C LEU A 431 21.31 16.01 -12.43
N THR A 432 21.65 15.72 -13.68
CA THR A 432 22.85 16.25 -14.35
C THR A 432 22.78 17.77 -14.47
N LEU A 433 21.65 18.30 -14.93
CA LEU A 433 21.42 19.75 -15.08
C LEU A 433 21.49 20.48 -13.73
N LEU A 434 20.93 19.85 -12.69
CA LEU A 434 21.00 20.37 -11.33
C LEU A 434 22.45 20.44 -10.86
N ASN A 435 23.27 19.41 -11.09
CA ASN A 435 24.68 19.39 -10.69
C ASN A 435 25.52 20.40 -11.48
N ALA A 436 25.32 20.53 -12.79
CA ALA A 436 26.02 21.50 -13.64
C ALA A 436 25.75 22.96 -13.22
N SER A 437 24.56 23.23 -12.69
CA SER A 437 24.18 24.59 -12.25
C SER A 437 24.81 25.01 -10.92
N GLY A 438 25.57 24.16 -10.24
CA GLY A 438 26.28 24.44 -8.98
C GLY A 438 27.70 24.94 -9.18
N GLY A 439 28.20 24.98 -10.41
CA GLY A 439 29.58 25.36 -10.73
C GLY A 439 29.80 26.83 -11.10
N VAL A 440 28.87 27.74 -10.84
CA VAL A 440 29.17 29.18 -10.99
C VAL A 440 29.91 29.64 -9.74
N GLY A 441 31.25 29.57 -9.85
CA GLY A 441 32.18 29.95 -8.82
C GLY A 441 31.96 31.38 -8.36
N VAL A 442 32.09 31.56 -7.10
CA VAL A 442 32.47 32.85 -6.49
C VAL A 442 33.84 33.20 -7.11
N SER A 443 33.83 34.04 -8.13
CA SER A 443 35.06 34.74 -8.55
C SER A 443 35.51 35.61 -7.38
N SER A 444 36.53 35.17 -6.68
CA SER A 444 37.26 36.02 -5.76
C SER A 444 37.90 37.16 -6.58
N ALA A 445 37.29 38.32 -6.52
CA ALA A 445 37.99 39.55 -6.88
C ALA A 445 39.21 39.69 -5.97
N SER A 446 40.37 39.36 -6.52
CA SER A 446 41.63 39.72 -5.92
C SER A 446 41.83 41.21 -6.13
N ASP A 447 41.71 41.97 -5.06
CA ASP A 447 42.25 43.33 -5.00
C ASP A 447 43.74 43.30 -5.25
N GLY A 448 44.18 43.97 -6.29
CA GLY A 448 45.59 44.30 -6.56
C GLY A 448 46.00 45.58 -5.83
N PRO A 449 47.27 45.80 -5.66
CA PRO A 449 47.83 46.72 -4.66
C PRO A 449 47.97 48.13 -5.17
N SER A 450 47.87 49.07 -4.25
CA SER A 450 48.80 50.21 -4.13
C SER A 450 48.57 50.95 -2.81
#